data_a1a085e6c6ea35f7d840ae42ac5a5ca0
#
_entry.id   a1a085e6c6ea35f7d840ae42ac5a5ca0
#
_cell.length_a   1.000
_cell.length_b   1.000
_cell.length_c   1.000
_cell.angle_alpha   90.00
_cell.angle_beta   90.00
_cell.angle_gamma   90.00
#
_symmetry.space_group_name_H-M   'P 1'
#
loop_
_entity.id
_entity.type
_entity.pdbx_description
1 polymer ?
#
loop_
_entity_poly.entity_id
_entity_poly.type
_entity_poly.pdbx_seq_one_letter_code
_entity_poly.pdbx_strand_id
1 'polypeptide(L)'
;MITSENNAKIKELIKLQKNARHRRKEELFVAEGIKLVQEAAQYGKLRQVLIRESLWHERWKDAPESEIAKELSVDGNRVGVDIAPDSVFDMVADTVTPQGILGMVDMPAYSLKEILAL
;
A
#
# COMPACT_ATOMS: atom_id res chain seq x y z
N MET A 1 6.43 -5.90 12.33
CA MET A 1 7.29 -5.18 11.36
C MET A 1 7.85 -6.17 10.34
N ILE A 2 7.88 -5.79 9.07
CA ILE A 2 8.51 -6.58 8.03
C ILE A 2 10.00 -6.22 7.98
N THR A 3 10.87 -7.19 8.18
CA THR A 3 12.31 -6.94 8.26
C THR A 3 13.12 -7.47 7.08
N SER A 4 12.47 -8.16 6.15
CA SER A 4 13.18 -8.81 5.03
C SER A 4 12.53 -8.51 3.69
N GLU A 5 13.35 -8.24 2.68
CA GLU A 5 12.95 -8.13 1.29
C GLU A 5 12.40 -9.45 0.72
N ASN A 6 12.67 -10.55 1.40
CA ASN A 6 12.18 -11.88 1.01
C ASN A 6 10.77 -12.17 1.52
N ASN A 7 10.16 -11.24 2.25
CA ASN A 7 8.79 -11.38 2.70
C ASN A 7 7.84 -11.46 1.51
N ALA A 8 6.87 -12.38 1.57
CA ALA A 8 5.93 -12.60 0.47
C ALA A 8 5.11 -11.35 0.11
N LYS A 9 4.73 -10.54 1.11
CA LYS A 9 3.99 -9.29 0.88
C LYS A 9 4.84 -8.27 0.13
N ILE A 10 6.12 -8.17 0.46
CA ILE A 10 7.06 -7.27 -0.22
C ILE A 10 7.24 -7.72 -1.67
N LYS A 11 7.44 -9.00 -1.89
CA LYS A 11 7.59 -9.54 -3.26
C LYS A 11 6.36 -9.26 -4.12
N GLU A 12 5.17 -9.43 -3.56
CA GLU A 12 3.92 -9.15 -4.26
C GLU A 12 3.80 -7.67 -4.63
N LEU A 13 4.11 -6.78 -3.69
CA LEU A 13 4.08 -5.34 -3.95
C LEU A 13 5.06 -4.93 -5.05
N ILE A 14 6.27 -5.46 -5.02
CA ILE A 14 7.26 -5.21 -6.07
C ILE A 14 6.74 -5.68 -7.43
N LYS A 15 6.15 -6.86 -7.47
CA LYS A 15 5.62 -7.44 -8.70
C LYS A 15 4.46 -6.60 -9.25
N LEU A 16 3.57 -6.12 -8.39
CA LEU A 16 2.49 -5.23 -8.80
C LEU A 16 3.03 -3.91 -9.36
N GLN A 17 4.08 -3.34 -8.76
CA GLN A 17 4.66 -2.10 -9.25
C GLN A 17 5.33 -2.26 -10.62
N LYS A 18 5.99 -3.38 -10.85
CA LYS A 18 6.82 -3.57 -12.05
C LYS A 18 6.11 -4.23 -13.22
N ASN A 19 4.99 -4.90 -12.99
CA ASN A 19 4.39 -5.76 -14.01
C ASN A 19 2.91 -5.44 -14.23
N ALA A 20 2.61 -4.74 -15.32
CA ALA A 20 1.25 -4.35 -15.66
C ALA A 20 0.34 -5.56 -15.91
N ARG A 21 0.89 -6.63 -16.50
CA ARG A 21 0.12 -7.86 -16.74
C ARG A 21 -0.29 -8.49 -15.41
N HIS A 22 0.61 -8.51 -14.43
CA HIS A 22 0.32 -9.03 -13.10
C HIS A 22 -0.77 -8.21 -12.41
N ARG A 23 -0.70 -6.87 -12.51
CA ARG A 23 -1.75 -6.01 -11.97
C ARG A 23 -3.13 -6.33 -12.55
N ARG A 24 -3.20 -6.52 -13.86
CA ARG A 24 -4.47 -6.86 -14.52
C ARG A 24 -4.97 -8.25 -14.14
N LYS A 25 -4.07 -9.21 -14.03
CA LYS A 25 -4.42 -10.59 -13.65
C LYS A 25 -4.96 -10.66 -12.23
N GLU A 26 -4.30 -9.99 -11.31
CA GLU A 26 -4.69 -9.99 -9.89
C GLU A 26 -5.79 -8.96 -9.59
N GLU A 27 -6.07 -8.05 -10.50
CA GLU A 27 -7.01 -6.96 -10.30
C GLU A 27 -6.63 -6.08 -9.09
N LEU A 28 -5.33 -5.81 -8.96
CA LEU A 28 -4.74 -5.02 -7.88
C LEU A 28 -3.82 -3.96 -8.45
N PHE A 29 -3.68 -2.86 -7.72
CA PHE A 29 -2.65 -1.86 -8.00
C PHE A 29 -2.09 -1.29 -6.70
N VAL A 30 -1.02 -0.52 -6.79
CA VAL A 30 -0.38 0.11 -5.64
C VAL A 30 -0.61 1.62 -5.70
N ALA A 31 -1.21 2.15 -4.65
CA ALA A 31 -1.41 3.59 -4.48
C ALA A 31 -0.35 4.14 -3.53
N GLU A 32 0.25 5.28 -3.87
CA GLU A 32 1.22 5.95 -3.01
C GLU A 32 0.65 7.20 -2.38
N GLY A 33 0.95 7.39 -1.11
CA GLY A 33 0.58 8.59 -0.37
C GLY A 33 -0.63 8.40 0.53
N ILE A 34 -0.66 9.17 1.61
CA ILE A 34 -1.70 9.08 2.64
C ILE A 34 -3.09 9.33 2.05
N LYS A 35 -3.21 10.34 1.21
CA LYS A 35 -4.51 10.73 0.66
C LYS A 35 -5.13 9.61 -0.19
N LEU A 36 -4.34 9.00 -1.08
CA LEU A 36 -4.83 7.92 -1.92
C LEU A 36 -5.15 6.67 -1.10
N VAL A 37 -4.33 6.37 -0.09
CA VAL A 37 -4.59 5.26 0.82
C VAL A 37 -5.90 5.48 1.58
N GLN A 38 -6.13 6.68 2.09
CA GLN A 38 -7.37 7.03 2.80
C GLN A 38 -8.59 6.95 1.88
N GLU A 39 -8.48 7.41 0.64
CA GLU A 39 -9.56 7.30 -0.33
C GLU A 39 -9.90 5.83 -0.62
N ALA A 40 -8.88 5.01 -0.84
CA ALA A 40 -9.09 3.58 -1.06
C ALA A 40 -9.76 2.90 0.14
N ALA A 41 -9.36 3.28 1.35
CA ALA A 41 -9.98 2.78 2.58
C ALA A 41 -11.46 3.18 2.66
N GLN A 42 -11.77 4.42 2.30
CA GLN A 42 -13.14 4.94 2.33
C GLN A 42 -14.07 4.14 1.41
N TYR A 43 -13.57 3.70 0.27
CA TYR A 43 -14.36 2.92 -0.68
C TYR A 43 -14.28 1.40 -0.44
N GLY A 44 -13.64 0.98 0.65
CA GLY A 44 -13.53 -0.44 1.00
C GLY A 44 -12.67 -1.26 0.05
N LYS A 45 -11.75 -0.61 -0.67
CA LYS A 45 -10.90 -1.26 -1.68
C LYS A 45 -9.49 -1.52 -1.22
N LEU A 46 -9.12 -1.01 -0.06
CA LEU A 46 -7.77 -1.16 0.47
C LEU A 46 -7.59 -2.54 1.10
N ARG A 47 -6.52 -3.25 0.73
CA ARG A 47 -6.21 -4.58 1.27
C ARG A 47 -5.05 -4.59 2.23
N GLN A 48 -4.05 -3.75 1.99
CA GLN A 48 -2.84 -3.73 2.78
C GLN A 48 -2.19 -2.36 2.73
N VAL A 49 -1.54 -1.97 3.81
CA VAL A 49 -0.78 -0.74 3.91
C VAL A 49 0.65 -1.07 4.29
N LEU A 50 1.60 -0.47 3.60
CA LEU A 50 3.01 -0.55 3.94
C LEU A 50 3.52 0.85 4.26
N ILE A 51 4.19 1.00 5.40
CA ILE A 51 4.69 2.28 5.89
C ILE A 51 6.21 2.19 6.05
N ARG A 52 6.90 3.22 5.58
CA ARG A 52 8.34 3.39 5.78
C ARG A 52 8.62 3.64 7.26
N GLU A 53 9.62 2.97 7.80
CA GLU A 53 9.97 3.09 9.22
C GLU A 53 10.25 4.53 9.65
N SER A 54 10.95 5.32 8.83
CA SER A 54 11.23 6.72 9.13
C SER A 54 9.94 7.56 9.23
N LEU A 55 8.96 7.31 8.38
CA LEU A 55 7.66 7.98 8.47
C LEU A 55 6.90 7.54 9.72
N TRP A 56 6.97 6.28 10.07
CA TRP A 56 6.37 5.75 11.30
C TRP A 56 6.92 6.44 12.54
N HIS A 57 8.25 6.62 12.61
CA HIS A 57 8.87 7.36 13.72
C HIS A 57 8.43 8.83 13.73
N GLU A 58 8.46 9.47 12.57
CA GLU A 58 8.21 10.90 12.44
C GLU A 58 6.73 11.26 12.68
N ARG A 59 5.82 10.58 11.99
CA ARG A 59 4.40 10.92 12.02
C ARG A 59 3.63 10.26 13.16
N TRP A 60 3.91 8.99 13.42
CA TRP A 60 3.13 8.22 14.40
C TRP A 60 3.86 7.94 15.71
N LYS A 61 5.08 8.42 15.85
CA LYS A 61 5.85 8.29 17.10
C LYS A 61 5.90 6.85 17.60
N ASP A 62 6.11 5.92 16.68
CA ASP A 62 6.19 4.48 16.97
C ASP A 62 4.90 3.89 17.52
N ALA A 63 3.76 4.49 17.19
CA ALA A 63 2.46 3.98 17.61
C ALA A 63 2.20 2.57 17.04
N PRO A 64 1.43 1.73 17.74
CA PRO A 64 1.08 0.41 17.22
C PRO A 64 0.23 0.50 15.96
N GLU A 65 0.30 -0.55 15.14
CA GLU A 65 -0.41 -0.62 13.86
C GLU A 65 -1.92 -0.40 14.00
N SER A 66 -2.49 -0.79 15.14
CA SER A 66 -3.92 -0.59 15.41
C SER A 66 -4.30 0.90 15.49
N GLU A 67 -3.43 1.73 16.04
CA GLU A 67 -3.66 3.18 16.11
C GLU A 67 -3.50 3.83 14.74
N ILE A 68 -2.54 3.36 13.96
CA ILE A 68 -2.34 3.82 12.60
C ILE A 68 -3.57 3.49 11.75
N ALA A 69 -4.10 2.28 11.90
CA ALA A 69 -5.30 1.84 11.19
C ALA A 69 -6.49 2.77 11.51
N LYS A 70 -6.66 3.15 12.77
CA LYS A 70 -7.73 4.09 13.17
C LYS A 70 -7.55 5.44 12.49
N GLU A 71 -6.35 5.99 12.50
CA GLU A 71 -6.08 7.29 11.87
C GLU A 71 -6.34 7.26 10.36
N LEU A 72 -5.97 6.17 9.71
CA LEU A 72 -6.18 6.01 8.27
C LEU A 72 -7.62 5.62 7.92
N SER A 73 -8.47 5.42 8.92
CA SER A 73 -9.86 4.97 8.74
C SER A 73 -9.97 3.62 8.04
N VAL A 74 -9.02 2.72 8.32
CA VAL A 74 -9.04 1.37 7.78
C VAL A 74 -9.56 0.38 8.82
N ASP A 75 -10.21 -0.67 8.32
CA ASP A 75 -10.65 -1.79 9.17
C ASP A 75 -9.45 -2.70 9.43
N GLY A 76 -8.88 -2.62 10.63
CA GLY A 76 -7.72 -3.41 11.02
C GLY A 76 -7.93 -4.92 11.02
N ASN A 77 -9.20 -5.37 10.98
CA ASN A 77 -9.50 -6.80 10.86
C ASN A 77 -9.43 -7.30 9.42
N ARG A 78 -9.52 -6.40 8.45
CA ARG A 78 -9.54 -6.74 7.02
C ARG A 78 -8.32 -6.23 6.29
N VAL A 79 -7.67 -5.20 6.78
CA VAL A 79 -6.55 -4.52 6.14
C VAL A 79 -5.31 -4.68 7.01
N GLY A 80 -4.26 -5.28 6.45
CA GLY A 80 -2.98 -5.38 7.13
C GLY A 80 -2.25 -4.05 7.11
N VAL A 81 -1.69 -3.65 8.23
CA VAL A 81 -0.80 -2.48 8.33
C VAL A 81 0.57 -2.98 8.74
N ASP A 82 1.54 -2.79 7.87
CA ASP A 82 2.91 -3.25 8.11
C ASP A 82 3.90 -2.09 8.00
N ILE A 83 4.96 -2.18 8.77
CA ILE A 83 6.05 -1.22 8.76
C ILE A 83 7.30 -1.93 8.27
N ALA A 84 8.02 -1.30 7.36
CA ALA A 84 9.23 -1.86 6.79
C ALA A 84 10.40 -0.88 6.93
N PRO A 85 11.64 -1.38 7.10
CA PRO A 85 12.82 -0.54 7.04
C PRO A 85 12.85 0.27 5.75
N ASP A 86 13.43 1.46 5.79
CA ASP A 86 13.48 2.35 4.63
C ASP A 86 14.07 1.68 3.40
N SER A 87 15.11 0.87 3.57
CA SER A 87 15.74 0.15 2.47
C SER A 87 14.80 -0.84 1.79
N VAL A 88 13.96 -1.52 2.55
CA VAL A 88 12.98 -2.47 2.04
C VAL A 88 11.82 -1.70 1.36
N PHE A 89 11.35 -0.65 2.00
CA PHE A 89 10.31 0.20 1.42
C PHE A 89 10.74 0.77 0.06
N ASP A 90 11.98 1.24 -0.04
CA ASP A 90 12.51 1.83 -1.27
C ASP A 90 12.56 0.84 -2.43
N MET A 91 12.64 -0.46 -2.15
CA MET A 91 12.58 -1.49 -3.19
C MET A 91 11.19 -1.61 -3.80
N VAL A 92 10.16 -1.24 -3.06
CA VAL A 92 8.75 -1.31 -3.49
C VAL A 92 8.32 0.00 -4.15
N ALA A 93 8.74 1.13 -3.60
CA ALA A 93 8.33 2.45 -4.07
C ALA A 93 8.80 2.71 -5.50
N ASP A 94 7.90 3.24 -6.33
CA ASP A 94 8.18 3.49 -7.75
C ASP A 94 8.34 4.98 -8.06
N THR A 95 8.48 5.82 -7.05
CA THR A 95 8.66 7.27 -7.20
C THR A 95 10.03 7.73 -6.70
N VAL A 96 10.52 8.81 -7.28
CA VAL A 96 11.79 9.42 -6.88
C VAL A 96 11.70 10.03 -5.47
N THR A 97 10.51 10.49 -5.09
CA THR A 97 10.26 11.08 -3.77
C THR A 97 9.10 10.35 -3.11
N PRO A 98 9.34 9.14 -2.57
CA PRO A 98 8.26 8.38 -1.96
C PRO A 98 7.71 9.08 -0.73
N GLN A 99 6.39 9.10 -0.60
CA GLN A 99 5.71 9.72 0.54
C GLN A 99 5.79 8.89 1.83
N GLY A 100 6.34 7.68 1.74
CA GLY A 100 6.54 6.83 2.90
C GLY A 100 5.36 5.93 3.25
N ILE A 101 4.32 5.92 2.44
CA ILE A 101 3.17 5.04 2.63
C ILE A 101 2.66 4.53 1.28
N LEU A 102 2.35 3.25 1.22
CA LEU A 102 1.80 2.57 0.05
C LEU A 102 0.57 1.77 0.45
N GLY A 103 -0.37 1.64 -0.47
CA GLY A 103 -1.54 0.79 -0.29
C GLY A 103 -1.71 -0.18 -1.44
N MET A 104 -2.03 -1.44 -1.13
CA MET A 104 -2.48 -2.42 -2.11
C MET A 104 -3.99 -2.28 -2.24
N VAL A 105 -4.47 -1.97 -3.45
CA VAL A 105 -5.85 -1.57 -3.69
C VAL A 105 -6.49 -2.46 -4.74
N ASP A 106 -7.73 -2.88 -4.46
CA ASP A 106 -8.52 -3.63 -5.44
C ASP A 106 -8.90 -2.73 -6.61
N MET A 107 -8.68 -3.21 -7.83
CA MET A 107 -9.24 -2.56 -9.01
C MET A 107 -10.73 -2.88 -9.09
N PRO A 108 -11.59 -1.90 -9.36
CA PRO A 108 -12.99 -2.18 -9.63
C PRO A 108 -13.11 -3.06 -10.88
N ALA A 109 -13.98 -4.08 -10.82
CA ALA A 109 -14.10 -5.10 -11.87
C ALA A 109 -14.48 -4.57 -13.25
N TYR A 110 -15.08 -3.39 -13.31
CA TYR A 110 -15.53 -2.75 -14.57
C TYR A 110 -14.55 -1.69 -15.07
N SER A 111 -13.47 -1.43 -14.36
CA SER A 111 -12.86 -0.11 -14.44
C SER A 111 -11.88 0.09 -15.58
N LEU A 112 -11.15 -0.93 -16.02
CA LEU A 112 -10.13 -0.69 -17.04
C LEU A 112 -10.73 -0.44 -18.40
N LYS A 113 -11.75 -1.22 -18.80
CA LYS A 113 -12.45 -0.99 -20.06
C LYS A 113 -13.23 0.31 -20.05
N GLU A 114 -13.89 0.63 -18.94
CA GLU A 114 -14.69 1.85 -18.82
C GLU A 114 -13.83 3.10 -18.70
N ILE A 115 -12.74 3.04 -17.94
CA ILE A 115 -11.80 4.15 -17.83
C ILE A 115 -11.08 4.39 -19.15
N LEU A 116 -10.70 3.34 -19.85
CA LEU A 116 -10.05 3.45 -21.17
C LEU A 116 -11.02 3.85 -22.27
N ALA A 117 -12.31 3.65 -22.08
CA ALA A 117 -13.35 4.07 -23.03
C ALA A 117 -13.75 5.54 -22.81
N LEU A 118 -13.32 6.14 -21.74
CA LEU A 118 -13.48 7.57 -21.52
C LEU A 118 -12.39 8.33 -22.30
#